data_ebb945947e2b71f2599455c5ed343c7f
#
_entry.id   ebb945947e2b71f2599455c5ed343c7f
#
_cell.length_a   1.000
_cell.length_b   1.000
_cell.length_c   1.000
_cell.angle_alpha   90.00
_cell.angle_beta   90.00
_cell.angle_gamma   90.00
#
_symmetry.space_group_name_H-M   'P 1'
#
loop_
_entity.id
_entity.type
_entity.pdbx_description
1 polymer ?
#
loop_
_entity_poly.entity_id
_entity_poly.type
_entity_poly.pdbx_seq_one_letter_code
_entity_poly.pdbx_strand_id
1 'polypeptide(L)'
;MLIPKRIVERVLHSSADKIVRLNYEKNYVGSTIAGSLRTANAHFANMLLGFYLATGQDAANIIEASQSMVHCEDRDGDLYFSCTFPNLIVGSVGAGKDIPEIQENLEKMGCQDERAPGDNARRLAGICAGVVLCGELSLLAAQTNPGELVRTHMELER
;
A
#
# COMPACT_ATOMS: atom_id res chain seq x y z
N MET A 1 5.95 -9.14 5.24
CA MET A 1 6.27 -9.07 6.69
C MET A 1 5.53 -10.13 7.45
N LEU A 2 6.03 -10.54 8.63
CA LEU A 2 5.31 -11.39 9.59
C LEU A 2 4.90 -10.52 10.77
N ILE A 3 3.60 -10.52 11.09
CA ILE A 3 3.01 -9.68 12.14
C ILE A 3 2.55 -10.61 13.26
N PRO A 4 3.10 -10.48 14.47
CA PRO A 4 2.72 -11.33 15.59
C PRO A 4 1.24 -11.24 15.92
N LYS A 5 0.62 -12.36 16.27
CA LYS A 5 -0.79 -12.49 16.66
C LYS A 5 -1.24 -11.37 17.61
N ARG A 6 -0.46 -11.10 18.66
CA ARG A 6 -0.74 -10.04 19.64
C ARG A 6 -0.90 -8.65 19.02
N ILE A 7 -0.18 -8.38 17.92
CA ILE A 7 -0.27 -7.08 17.20
C ILE A 7 -1.52 -7.07 16.35
N VAL A 8 -1.81 -8.16 15.64
CA VAL A 8 -3.06 -8.28 14.85
C VAL A 8 -4.30 -8.06 15.73
N GLU A 9 -4.32 -8.68 16.91
CA GLU A 9 -5.46 -8.57 17.84
C GLU A 9 -5.55 -7.18 18.50
N ARG A 10 -4.43 -6.63 19.00
CA ARG A 10 -4.44 -5.41 19.83
C ARG A 10 -4.37 -4.11 19.04
N VAL A 11 -3.74 -4.10 17.88
CA VAL A 11 -3.50 -2.89 17.08
C VAL A 11 -4.42 -2.86 15.87
N LEU A 12 -4.55 -4.00 15.19
CA LEU A 12 -5.41 -4.09 14.00
C LEU A 12 -6.86 -4.49 14.35
N HIS A 13 -7.14 -4.81 15.61
CA HIS A 13 -8.46 -5.23 16.09
C HIS A 13 -9.09 -6.36 15.25
N SER A 14 -8.25 -7.28 14.75
CA SER A 14 -8.64 -8.35 13.84
C SER A 14 -7.95 -9.66 14.22
N SER A 15 -8.01 -10.67 13.35
CA SER A 15 -7.26 -11.91 13.44
C SER A 15 -6.70 -12.31 12.06
N ALA A 16 -5.65 -13.11 12.04
CA ALA A 16 -4.99 -13.52 10.80
C ALA A 16 -5.97 -14.24 9.86
N ASP A 17 -6.76 -15.18 10.38
CA ASP A 17 -7.76 -15.93 9.62
C ASP A 17 -8.80 -15.03 8.94
N LYS A 18 -9.30 -13.99 9.66
CA LYS A 18 -10.27 -13.04 9.09
C LYS A 18 -9.68 -12.23 7.95
N ILE A 19 -8.45 -11.72 8.11
CA ILE A 19 -7.76 -10.94 7.07
C ILE A 19 -7.48 -11.82 5.85
N VAL A 20 -6.98 -13.05 6.05
CA VAL A 20 -6.72 -14.01 4.97
C VAL A 20 -8.00 -14.34 4.21
N ARG A 21 -9.07 -14.65 4.92
CA ARG A 21 -10.37 -14.94 4.32
C ARG A 21 -10.90 -13.77 3.52
N LEU A 22 -10.89 -12.55 4.09
CA LEU A 22 -11.37 -11.36 3.41
C LEU A 22 -10.52 -11.05 2.17
N ASN A 23 -9.20 -11.16 2.26
CA ASN A 23 -8.32 -10.97 1.11
C ASN A 23 -8.67 -11.94 -0.04
N TYR A 24 -8.88 -13.21 0.28
CA TYR A 24 -9.27 -14.20 -0.72
C TYR A 24 -10.65 -13.87 -1.33
N GLU A 25 -11.69 -13.72 -0.50
CA GLU A 25 -13.06 -13.53 -0.96
C GLU A 25 -13.24 -12.21 -1.72
N LYS A 26 -12.66 -11.11 -1.22
CA LYS A 26 -12.80 -9.78 -1.81
C LYS A 26 -11.83 -9.54 -2.95
N ASN A 27 -10.53 -9.69 -2.69
CA ASN A 27 -9.50 -9.25 -3.63
C ASN A 27 -9.24 -10.25 -4.75
N TYR A 28 -9.35 -11.56 -4.49
CA TYR A 28 -9.18 -12.57 -5.54
C TYR A 28 -10.51 -12.94 -6.20
N VAL A 29 -11.46 -13.46 -5.43
CA VAL A 29 -12.74 -13.91 -5.99
C VAL A 29 -13.56 -12.74 -6.50
N GLY A 30 -13.77 -11.71 -5.68
CA GLY A 30 -14.57 -10.54 -6.03
C GLY A 30 -14.00 -9.78 -7.22
N SER A 31 -12.69 -9.53 -7.24
CA SER A 31 -12.03 -8.85 -8.36
C SER A 31 -12.12 -9.66 -9.66
N THR A 32 -12.00 -10.99 -9.59
CA THR A 32 -12.14 -11.87 -10.76
C THR A 32 -13.57 -11.80 -11.32
N ILE A 33 -14.59 -11.88 -10.45
CA ILE A 33 -15.99 -11.78 -10.86
C ILE A 33 -16.29 -10.41 -11.47
N ALA A 34 -15.70 -9.33 -10.94
CA ALA A 34 -15.83 -7.98 -11.47
C ALA A 34 -15.05 -7.75 -12.78
N GLY A 35 -14.32 -8.74 -13.29
CA GLY A 35 -13.55 -8.62 -14.53
C GLY A 35 -12.23 -7.84 -14.37
N SER A 36 -11.73 -7.65 -13.16
CA SER A 36 -10.45 -6.99 -12.93
C SER A 36 -9.30 -7.86 -13.45
N LEU A 37 -8.40 -7.24 -14.22
CA LEU A 37 -7.24 -7.92 -14.77
C LEU A 37 -5.99 -7.57 -13.95
N ARG A 38 -5.24 -8.60 -13.53
CA ARG A 38 -3.94 -8.46 -12.84
C ARG A 38 -3.99 -7.67 -11.52
N THR A 39 -5.16 -7.59 -10.90
CA THR A 39 -5.39 -6.81 -9.69
C THR A 39 -6.03 -7.68 -8.62
N ALA A 40 -5.37 -7.81 -7.47
CA ALA A 40 -5.90 -8.46 -6.28
C ALA A 40 -5.46 -7.67 -5.04
N ASN A 41 -6.04 -6.48 -4.86
CA ASN A 41 -5.75 -5.57 -3.76
C ASN A 41 -6.98 -4.74 -3.39
N ALA A 42 -6.92 -4.07 -2.23
CA ALA A 42 -8.03 -3.28 -1.73
C ALA A 42 -8.03 -1.84 -2.26
N HIS A 43 -6.88 -1.14 -2.19
CA HIS A 43 -6.81 0.27 -2.59
C HIS A 43 -5.41 0.76 -2.99
N PHE A 44 -4.60 -0.06 -3.63
CA PHE A 44 -3.28 0.36 -4.10
C PHE A 44 -3.32 1.69 -4.85
N ALA A 45 -4.30 1.90 -5.72
CA ALA A 45 -4.41 3.12 -6.49
C ALA A 45 -4.49 4.38 -5.61
N ASN A 46 -5.25 4.34 -4.50
CA ASN A 46 -5.35 5.48 -3.58
C ASN A 46 -4.01 5.79 -2.90
N MET A 47 -3.34 4.75 -2.39
CA MET A 47 -2.05 4.89 -1.70
C MET A 47 -0.97 5.37 -2.67
N LEU A 48 -0.93 4.79 -3.87
CA LEU A 48 0.01 5.19 -4.92
C LEU A 48 -0.21 6.63 -5.36
N LEU A 49 -1.48 7.06 -5.57
CA LEU A 49 -1.78 8.43 -5.97
C LEU A 49 -1.26 9.43 -4.94
N GLY A 50 -1.58 9.24 -3.66
CA GLY A 50 -1.08 10.10 -2.59
C GLY A 50 0.43 10.18 -2.55
N PHE A 51 1.11 9.03 -2.64
CA PHE A 51 2.57 8.96 -2.66
C PHE A 51 3.17 9.61 -3.91
N TYR A 52 2.58 9.38 -5.09
CA TYR A 52 3.07 9.93 -6.36
C TYR A 52 2.95 11.45 -6.38
N LEU A 53 1.83 12.01 -5.94
CA LEU A 53 1.66 13.46 -5.85
C LEU A 53 2.66 14.07 -4.85
N ALA A 54 2.84 13.44 -3.69
CA ALA A 54 3.76 13.92 -2.66
C ALA A 54 5.25 13.85 -3.06
N THR A 55 5.59 13.02 -4.04
CA THR A 55 6.98 12.79 -4.50
C THR A 55 7.23 13.20 -5.95
N GLY A 56 6.27 13.92 -6.57
CA GLY A 56 6.38 14.43 -7.94
C GLY A 56 6.52 13.32 -8.98
N GLN A 57 5.92 12.16 -8.76
CA GLN A 57 5.83 11.10 -9.77
C GLN A 57 4.73 11.42 -10.79
N ASP A 58 4.81 10.80 -11.96
CA ASP A 58 3.73 10.86 -12.93
C ASP A 58 2.51 10.08 -12.43
N ALA A 59 1.42 10.80 -12.15
CA ALA A 59 0.19 10.21 -11.63
C ALA A 59 -0.44 9.18 -12.58
N ALA A 60 -0.19 9.26 -13.89
CA ALA A 60 -0.69 8.28 -14.85
C ALA A 60 -0.13 6.87 -14.61
N ASN A 61 1.07 6.77 -14.04
CA ASN A 61 1.71 5.48 -13.75
C ASN A 61 1.01 4.70 -12.61
N ILE A 62 -0.01 5.26 -11.95
CA ILE A 62 -0.83 4.48 -11.01
C ILE A 62 -1.62 3.37 -11.68
N ILE A 63 -1.92 3.50 -12.97
CA ILE A 63 -2.70 2.52 -13.73
C ILE A 63 -1.96 1.18 -13.75
N GLU A 64 -0.70 1.16 -14.18
CA GLU A 64 0.10 -0.05 -14.20
C GLU A 64 0.61 -0.46 -12.81
N ALA A 65 0.96 0.50 -11.96
CA ALA A 65 1.46 0.21 -10.62
C ALA A 65 0.39 -0.39 -9.69
N SER A 66 -0.90 -0.05 -9.89
CA SER A 66 -2.01 -0.64 -9.14
C SER A 66 -2.39 -2.05 -9.60
N GLN A 67 -1.89 -2.51 -10.76
CA GLN A 67 -2.01 -3.90 -11.22
C GLN A 67 -1.10 -4.82 -10.41
N SER A 68 -1.40 -4.95 -9.16
CA SER A 68 -0.57 -5.54 -8.10
C SER A 68 -1.44 -6.40 -7.20
N MET A 69 -0.82 -7.19 -6.34
CA MET A 69 -1.54 -8.14 -5.52
C MET A 69 -1.06 -8.16 -4.06
N VAL A 70 -2.00 -8.46 -3.18
CA VAL A 70 -1.76 -8.74 -1.76
C VAL A 70 -1.81 -10.25 -1.56
N HIS A 71 -0.83 -10.78 -0.85
CA HIS A 71 -0.84 -12.17 -0.40
C HIS A 71 -0.78 -12.21 1.13
N CYS A 72 -1.66 -13.02 1.73
CA CYS A 72 -1.78 -13.20 3.18
C CYS A 72 -1.79 -14.69 3.53
N GLU A 73 -1.16 -15.04 4.65
CA GLU A 73 -1.20 -16.38 5.24
C GLU A 73 -1.42 -16.26 6.76
N ASP A 74 -2.21 -17.17 7.30
CA ASP A 74 -2.26 -17.40 8.75
C ASP A 74 -1.16 -18.43 9.11
N ARG A 75 -0.23 -18.02 9.95
CA ARG A 75 0.86 -18.86 10.45
C ARG A 75 0.72 -19.01 11.96
N ASP A 76 -0.13 -19.94 12.37
CA ASP A 76 -0.42 -20.22 13.78
C ASP A 76 -0.93 -18.99 14.56
N GLY A 77 -1.72 -18.15 13.90
CA GLY A 77 -2.26 -16.90 14.41
C GLY A 77 -1.40 -15.66 14.10
N ASP A 78 -0.14 -15.81 13.74
CA ASP A 78 0.67 -14.73 13.18
C ASP A 78 0.26 -14.47 11.73
N LEU A 79 0.16 -13.20 11.34
CA LEU A 79 -0.22 -12.83 9.98
C LEU A 79 1.03 -12.63 9.12
N TYR A 80 1.24 -13.47 8.12
CA TYR A 80 2.12 -13.13 7.01
C TYR A 80 1.37 -12.24 6.02
N PHE A 81 1.95 -11.08 5.69
CA PHE A 81 1.35 -10.10 4.78
C PHE A 81 2.38 -9.56 3.81
N SER A 82 2.07 -9.58 2.53
CA SER A 82 2.96 -9.07 1.48
C SER A 82 2.20 -8.40 0.34
N CYS A 83 2.87 -7.42 -0.28
CA CYS A 83 2.41 -6.75 -1.49
C CYS A 83 3.42 -7.01 -2.61
N THR A 84 2.94 -7.32 -3.80
CA THR A 84 3.76 -7.53 -4.99
C THR A 84 3.41 -6.51 -6.06
N PHE A 85 4.42 -5.78 -6.52
CA PHE A 85 4.31 -4.73 -7.53
C PHE A 85 5.10 -5.13 -8.78
N PRO A 86 4.48 -5.73 -9.79
CA PRO A 86 5.18 -6.09 -11.03
C PRO A 86 5.66 -4.89 -11.84
N ASN A 87 4.95 -3.75 -11.74
CA ASN A 87 5.13 -2.59 -12.61
C ASN A 87 5.24 -1.26 -11.84
N LEU A 88 5.99 -1.25 -10.73
CA LEU A 88 6.19 -0.01 -9.96
C LEU A 88 7.20 0.91 -10.68
N ILE A 89 6.75 2.09 -11.08
CA ILE A 89 7.56 3.12 -11.75
C ILE A 89 7.71 4.30 -10.81
N VAL A 90 8.92 4.57 -10.34
CA VAL A 90 9.26 5.73 -9.51
C VAL A 90 10.67 6.23 -9.84
N GLY A 91 10.88 7.54 -9.72
CA GLY A 91 12.19 8.17 -9.91
C GLY A 91 12.42 9.30 -8.90
N SER A 92 13.68 9.46 -8.48
CA SER A 92 14.11 10.53 -7.57
C SER A 92 14.64 11.79 -8.30
N VAL A 93 14.74 11.74 -9.62
CA VAL A 93 15.19 12.83 -10.49
C VAL A 93 14.24 13.03 -11.67
N GLY A 94 14.27 14.19 -12.31
CA GLY A 94 13.47 14.51 -13.49
C GLY A 94 12.42 15.61 -13.25
N ALA A 95 11.55 15.83 -14.23
CA ALA A 95 10.52 16.86 -14.19
C ALA A 95 9.62 16.76 -12.95
N GLY A 96 9.30 17.90 -12.34
CA GLY A 96 8.50 17.99 -11.12
C GLY A 96 9.25 17.73 -9.81
N LYS A 97 10.55 17.37 -9.87
CA LYS A 97 11.38 17.15 -8.67
C LYS A 97 12.02 18.44 -8.14
N ASP A 98 11.94 19.53 -8.89
CA ASP A 98 12.40 20.88 -8.56
C ASP A 98 11.38 21.71 -7.76
N ILE A 99 10.18 21.19 -7.56
CA ILE A 99 9.17 21.82 -6.70
C ILE A 99 9.62 21.72 -5.24
N PRO A 100 9.66 22.86 -4.48
CA PRO A 100 10.24 22.89 -3.13
C PRO A 100 9.67 21.86 -2.17
N GLU A 101 8.35 21.67 -2.15
CA GLU A 101 7.66 20.73 -1.27
C GLU A 101 8.01 19.28 -1.61
N ILE A 102 8.23 18.99 -2.89
CA ILE A 102 8.64 17.65 -3.35
C ILE A 102 10.09 17.40 -2.98
N GLN A 103 10.96 18.39 -3.14
CA GLN A 103 12.36 18.29 -2.70
C GLN A 103 12.44 18.00 -1.21
N GLU A 104 11.71 18.74 -0.39
CA GLU A 104 11.66 18.52 1.06
C GLU A 104 11.19 17.09 1.41
N ASN A 105 10.17 16.59 0.72
CA ASN A 105 9.70 15.22 0.92
C ASN A 105 10.75 14.17 0.53
N LEU A 106 11.40 14.33 -0.61
CA LEU A 106 12.45 13.42 -1.07
C LEU A 106 13.67 13.46 -0.13
N GLU A 107 14.04 14.64 0.37
CA GLU A 107 15.12 14.82 1.34
C GLU A 107 14.78 14.10 2.67
N LYS A 108 13.60 14.33 3.24
CA LYS A 108 13.13 13.64 4.46
C LYS A 108 13.17 12.11 4.32
N MET A 109 12.94 11.60 3.12
CA MET A 109 13.02 10.17 2.83
C MET A 109 14.45 9.68 2.56
N GLY A 110 15.45 10.58 2.55
CA GLY A 110 16.84 10.28 2.20
C GLY A 110 16.99 9.81 0.75
N CYS A 111 16.17 10.34 -0.16
CA CYS A 111 16.18 9.99 -1.58
C CYS A 111 16.92 11.01 -2.45
N GLN A 112 17.62 11.98 -1.82
CA GLN A 112 18.50 12.96 -2.46
C GLN A 112 19.94 12.86 -1.98
N ASP A 113 20.26 11.89 -1.13
CA ASP A 113 21.63 11.66 -0.64
C ASP A 113 22.56 11.31 -1.79
N GLU A 114 23.86 11.60 -1.62
CA GLU A 114 24.89 11.17 -2.56
C GLU A 114 25.05 9.65 -2.52
N ARG A 115 24.63 8.97 -3.59
CA ARG A 115 24.63 7.52 -3.73
C ARG A 115 24.99 7.11 -5.16
N ALA A 116 25.25 5.81 -5.35
CA ALA A 116 25.44 5.25 -6.68
C ALA A 116 24.19 5.47 -7.56
N PRO A 117 24.35 5.62 -8.89
CA PRO A 117 23.24 5.81 -9.81
C PRO A 117 22.14 4.74 -9.63
N GLY A 118 20.90 5.20 -9.46
CA GLY A 118 19.73 4.35 -9.27
C GLY A 118 19.41 3.98 -7.81
N ASP A 119 20.30 4.16 -6.84
CA ASP A 119 20.07 3.76 -5.46
C ASP A 119 18.99 4.60 -4.78
N ASN A 120 18.93 5.91 -5.06
CA ASN A 120 17.84 6.75 -4.55
C ASN A 120 16.49 6.35 -5.11
N ALA A 121 16.42 5.95 -6.39
CA ALA A 121 15.18 5.44 -6.98
C ALA A 121 14.77 4.09 -6.36
N ARG A 122 15.72 3.18 -6.11
CA ARG A 122 15.45 1.91 -5.42
C ARG A 122 14.96 2.14 -3.99
N ARG A 123 15.58 3.09 -3.27
CA ARG A 123 15.13 3.49 -1.93
C ARG A 123 13.70 4.02 -1.97
N LEU A 124 13.40 4.92 -2.90
CA LEU A 124 12.07 5.50 -3.09
C LEU A 124 11.02 4.40 -3.40
N ALA A 125 11.37 3.44 -4.26
CA ALA A 125 10.52 2.29 -4.56
C ALA A 125 10.22 1.44 -3.32
N GLY A 126 11.23 1.19 -2.48
CA GLY A 126 11.06 0.47 -1.22
C GLY A 126 10.16 1.21 -0.23
N ILE A 127 10.31 2.53 -0.11
CA ILE A 127 9.44 3.37 0.73
C ILE A 127 8.00 3.36 0.19
N CYS A 128 7.82 3.54 -1.12
CA CYS A 128 6.51 3.46 -1.77
C CYS A 128 5.81 2.14 -1.48
N ALA A 129 6.51 1.02 -1.67
CA ALA A 129 5.98 -0.31 -1.38
C ALA A 129 5.59 -0.46 0.11
N GLY A 130 6.39 0.10 1.03
CA GLY A 130 6.10 0.11 2.47
C GLY A 130 4.84 0.92 2.80
N VAL A 131 4.68 2.09 2.22
CA VAL A 131 3.48 2.94 2.40
C VAL A 131 2.23 2.22 1.92
N VAL A 132 2.27 1.65 0.72
CA VAL A 132 1.13 0.89 0.17
C VAL A 132 0.81 -0.33 1.02
N LEU A 133 1.83 -1.08 1.47
CA LEU A 133 1.64 -2.25 2.33
C LEU A 133 0.94 -1.87 3.65
N CYS A 134 1.34 -0.77 4.28
CA CYS A 134 0.70 -0.27 5.50
C CYS A 134 -0.77 0.12 5.25
N GLY A 135 -1.05 0.82 4.15
CA GLY A 135 -2.42 1.21 3.79
C GLY A 135 -3.32 0.01 3.50
N GLU A 136 -2.83 -0.96 2.72
CA GLU A 136 -3.56 -2.20 2.43
C GLU A 136 -3.88 -3.01 3.70
N LEU A 137 -2.87 -3.18 4.56
CA LEU A 137 -3.04 -3.88 5.83
C LEU A 137 -4.09 -3.20 6.71
N SER A 138 -3.99 -1.88 6.85
CA SER A 138 -4.93 -1.09 7.64
C SER A 138 -6.37 -1.22 7.13
N LEU A 139 -6.57 -1.08 5.81
CA LEU A 139 -7.90 -1.17 5.23
C LEU A 139 -8.49 -2.58 5.34
N LEU A 140 -7.71 -3.62 5.01
CA LEU A 140 -8.19 -4.99 5.13
C LEU A 140 -8.55 -5.35 6.58
N ALA A 141 -7.74 -4.92 7.55
CA ALA A 141 -8.04 -5.11 8.97
C ALA A 141 -9.36 -4.41 9.37
N ALA A 142 -9.51 -3.13 9.01
CA ALA A 142 -10.73 -2.37 9.30
C ALA A 142 -11.99 -3.00 8.67
N GLN A 143 -11.87 -3.55 7.46
CA GLN A 143 -12.98 -4.22 6.78
C GLN A 143 -13.38 -5.55 7.43
N THR A 144 -12.55 -6.17 8.26
CA THR A 144 -12.93 -7.35 9.04
C THR A 144 -13.78 -7.01 10.28
N ASN A 145 -13.89 -5.72 10.64
CA ASN A 145 -14.62 -5.23 11.81
C ASN A 145 -15.95 -4.58 11.37
N PRO A 146 -17.11 -5.21 11.66
CA PRO A 146 -18.40 -4.68 11.24
C PRO A 146 -18.63 -3.23 11.73
N GLY A 147 -18.94 -2.33 10.80
CA GLY A 147 -19.28 -0.94 11.10
C GLY A 147 -18.10 0.00 11.34
N GLU A 148 -16.86 -0.47 11.43
CA GLU A 148 -15.71 0.40 11.71
C GLU A 148 -15.47 1.43 10.61
N LEU A 149 -15.47 1.00 9.35
CA LEU A 149 -15.32 1.92 8.22
C LEU A 149 -16.46 2.96 8.15
N VAL A 150 -17.69 2.53 8.35
CA VAL A 150 -18.86 3.44 8.35
C VAL A 150 -18.75 4.47 9.46
N ARG A 151 -18.39 4.03 10.68
CA ARG A 151 -18.18 4.93 11.81
C ARG A 151 -17.07 5.95 11.52
N THR A 152 -15.93 5.50 11.01
CA THR A 152 -14.81 6.37 10.68
C THR A 152 -15.20 7.44 9.65
N HIS A 153 -15.92 7.06 8.58
CA HIS A 153 -16.43 8.02 7.59
C HIS A 153 -17.42 9.01 8.22
N MET A 154 -18.32 8.53 9.06
CA MET A 154 -19.28 9.41 9.74
C MET A 154 -18.60 10.40 10.70
N GLU A 155 -17.49 10.04 11.33
CA GLU A 155 -16.76 10.88 12.27
C GLU A 155 -15.82 11.89 11.57
N LEU A 156 -15.22 11.51 10.42
CA LEU A 156 -14.20 12.32 9.74
C LEU A 156 -14.73 13.15 8.56
N GLU A 157 -15.86 12.77 7.97
CA GLU A 157 -16.39 13.43 6.76
C GLU A 157 -17.62 14.31 7.02
N ARG A 158 -17.92 14.64 8.28
CA ARG A 158 -19.03 15.55 8.67
C ARG A 158 -18.54 16.86 9.22
#